data_7c5afdf11e3e79a1cb8a87d9473ea748
#
_entry.id   7c5afdf11e3e79a1cb8a87d9473ea748
#
_cell.length_a   1.000
_cell.length_b   1.000
_cell.length_c   1.000
_cell.angle_alpha   90.00
_cell.angle_beta   90.00
_cell.angle_gamma   90.00
#
_symmetry.space_group_name_H-M   'P 1'
#
loop_
_entity.id
_entity.type
_entity.pdbx_description
1 polymer ?
#
loop_
_entity_poly.entity_id
_entity_poly.type
_entity_poly.pdbx_seq_one_letter_code
_entity_poly.pdbx_strand_id
1 'polypeptide(L)'
;KGNDALAELLIKEGYISGSFTRNEQKIIISKFKNFLTQEDHKKRINQLLWNGKYGTARSLVKYVEKDYQKLFEARIGLISFSGGVDQLISNVPDKLINNAGLQHDRLRWRIKKRKYDSAMSMMLEINKKDPSYLERPDKFWKLKSFLIRRLIDQHEYMSAYKMSLNHGLVTNAEIAEAEWLAGWISITFLKDPAAAKYHFQRIWDVSSRPISKARASYWIAKSLENFDKEKSQTWYTKSANYHLTFYGQLAAT
;
A
#
# COMPACT_ATOMS: atom_id res chain seq x y z
N LYS A 1 -10.18 -33.55 22.06
CA LYS A 1 -9.88 -32.12 22.48
C LYS A 1 -8.97 -31.39 21.50
N GLY A 2 -7.92 -32.02 20.92
CA GLY A 2 -7.03 -31.36 19.94
C GLY A 2 -7.67 -31.08 18.58
N ASN A 3 -8.57 -31.94 18.11
CA ASN A 3 -9.25 -31.76 16.83
C ASN A 3 -10.32 -30.65 16.83
N ASP A 4 -10.92 -30.36 17.97
CA ASP A 4 -11.99 -29.35 18.06
C ASP A 4 -11.42 -27.93 17.94
N ALA A 5 -10.28 -27.64 18.59
CA ALA A 5 -9.63 -26.34 18.50
C ALA A 5 -9.08 -26.07 17.09
N LEU A 6 -8.54 -27.09 16.43
CA LEU A 6 -8.07 -26.96 15.03
C LEU A 6 -9.26 -26.76 14.08
N ALA A 7 -10.36 -27.49 14.29
CA ALA A 7 -11.57 -27.33 13.50
C ALA A 7 -12.15 -25.90 13.65
N GLU A 8 -12.20 -25.36 14.87
CA GLU A 8 -12.63 -23.99 15.12
C GLU A 8 -11.75 -22.97 14.40
N LEU A 9 -10.41 -23.13 14.48
CA LEU A 9 -9.46 -22.25 13.78
C LEU A 9 -9.70 -22.26 12.27
N LEU A 10 -9.81 -23.45 11.67
CA LEU A 10 -10.03 -23.61 10.23
C LEU A 10 -11.37 -23.04 9.77
N ILE A 11 -12.43 -23.18 10.58
CA ILE A 11 -13.74 -22.57 10.32
C ILE A 11 -13.60 -21.03 10.27
N LYS A 12 -12.93 -20.43 11.25
CA LYS A 12 -12.73 -18.98 11.34
C LYS A 12 -11.87 -18.46 10.18
N GLU A 13 -10.75 -19.10 9.89
CA GLU A 13 -9.90 -18.74 8.76
C GLU A 13 -10.62 -18.86 7.42
N GLY A 14 -11.31 -19.98 7.20
CA GLY A 14 -12.13 -20.20 6.02
C GLY A 14 -13.25 -19.18 5.88
N TYR A 15 -13.92 -18.83 6.98
CA TYR A 15 -14.93 -17.78 6.99
C TYR A 15 -14.35 -16.41 6.66
N ILE A 16 -13.23 -16.01 7.25
CA ILE A 16 -12.62 -14.69 7.06
C ILE A 16 -12.10 -14.52 5.62
N SER A 17 -11.39 -15.51 5.09
CA SER A 17 -10.66 -15.42 3.83
C SER A 17 -11.44 -15.94 2.61
N GLY A 18 -12.42 -16.82 2.82
CA GLY A 18 -13.12 -17.53 1.75
C GLY A 18 -13.93 -16.63 0.81
N SER A 19 -14.18 -17.11 -0.39
CA SER A 19 -15.03 -16.43 -1.37
C SER A 19 -16.38 -17.14 -1.43
N PHE A 20 -17.43 -16.48 -0.95
CA PHE A 20 -18.77 -17.04 -0.85
C PHE A 20 -19.78 -16.19 -1.59
N THR A 21 -20.77 -16.86 -2.17
CA THR A 21 -22.01 -16.22 -2.61
C THR A 21 -22.81 -15.72 -1.39
N ARG A 22 -23.81 -14.90 -1.63
CA ARG A 22 -24.67 -14.38 -0.56
C ARG A 22 -25.41 -15.48 0.20
N ASN A 23 -25.81 -16.54 -0.50
CA ASN A 23 -26.52 -17.68 0.11
C ASN A 23 -25.58 -18.57 0.93
N GLU A 24 -24.42 -18.91 0.38
CA GLU A 24 -23.40 -19.67 1.11
C GLU A 24 -22.97 -18.95 2.38
N GLN A 25 -22.77 -17.62 2.32
CA GLN A 25 -22.44 -16.82 3.50
C GLN A 25 -23.50 -16.93 4.60
N LYS A 26 -24.80 -16.89 4.23
CA LYS A 26 -25.90 -17.07 5.20
C LYS A 26 -25.88 -18.47 5.83
N ILE A 27 -25.65 -19.49 5.00
CA ILE A 27 -25.60 -20.91 5.48
C ILE A 27 -24.42 -21.07 6.45
N ILE A 28 -23.23 -20.55 6.10
CA ILE A 28 -22.04 -20.62 6.95
C ILE A 28 -22.28 -19.94 8.30
N ILE A 29 -22.82 -18.73 8.31
CA ILE A 29 -23.11 -18.00 9.55
C ILE A 29 -24.13 -18.77 10.41
N SER A 30 -25.18 -19.31 9.81
CA SER A 30 -26.18 -20.10 10.54
C SER A 30 -25.59 -21.39 11.13
N LYS A 31 -24.82 -22.12 10.32
CA LYS A 31 -24.22 -23.41 10.70
C LYS A 31 -23.16 -23.25 11.79
N PHE A 32 -22.35 -22.20 11.71
CA PHE A 32 -21.20 -22.01 12.58
C PHE A 32 -21.37 -20.86 13.59
N LYS A 33 -22.61 -20.43 13.86
CA LYS A 33 -22.91 -19.30 14.76
C LYS A 33 -22.26 -19.39 16.15
N ASN A 34 -22.08 -20.62 16.68
CA ASN A 34 -21.47 -20.84 17.99
C ASN A 34 -19.96 -20.72 18.00
N PHE A 35 -19.29 -20.72 16.82
CA PHE A 35 -17.86 -20.60 16.65
C PHE A 35 -17.46 -19.18 16.21
N LEU A 36 -18.37 -18.48 15.50
CA LEU A 36 -18.09 -17.16 14.95
C LEU A 36 -18.40 -16.05 15.96
N THR A 37 -17.37 -15.27 16.28
CA THR A 37 -17.46 -14.14 17.19
C THR A 37 -17.69 -12.82 16.44
N GLN A 38 -18.02 -11.74 17.16
CA GLN A 38 -18.06 -10.40 16.56
C GLN A 38 -16.72 -10.01 15.94
N GLU A 39 -15.59 -10.42 16.53
CA GLU A 39 -14.26 -10.14 15.99
C GLU A 39 -14.03 -10.84 14.65
N ASP A 40 -14.51 -12.07 14.47
CA ASP A 40 -14.45 -12.78 13.19
C ASP A 40 -15.29 -12.08 12.13
N HIS A 41 -16.46 -11.56 12.49
CA HIS A 41 -17.29 -10.74 11.61
C HIS A 41 -16.59 -9.43 11.23
N LYS A 42 -15.93 -8.73 12.16
CA LYS A 42 -15.14 -7.52 11.85
C LYS A 42 -14.00 -7.81 10.85
N LYS A 43 -13.23 -8.86 11.10
CA LYS A 43 -12.15 -9.30 10.21
C LYS A 43 -12.70 -9.62 8.81
N ARG A 44 -13.80 -10.35 8.73
CA ARG A 44 -14.47 -10.67 7.47
C ARG A 44 -14.93 -9.42 6.72
N ILE A 45 -15.62 -8.50 7.39
CA ILE A 45 -16.08 -7.25 6.78
C ILE A 45 -14.89 -6.43 6.29
N ASN A 46 -13.84 -6.28 7.11
CA ASN A 46 -12.62 -5.57 6.76
C ASN A 46 -11.97 -6.16 5.49
N GLN A 47 -11.81 -7.48 5.43
CA GLN A 47 -11.27 -8.19 4.26
C GLN A 47 -12.11 -7.95 2.99
N LEU A 48 -13.43 -8.02 3.11
CA LEU A 48 -14.34 -7.75 2.00
C LEU A 48 -14.23 -6.30 1.48
N LEU A 49 -14.13 -5.33 2.38
CA LEU A 49 -13.99 -3.92 2.04
C LEU A 49 -12.64 -3.62 1.38
N TRP A 50 -11.54 -4.20 1.88
CA TRP A 50 -10.24 -4.11 1.22
C TRP A 50 -10.25 -4.68 -0.22
N ASN A 51 -11.11 -5.65 -0.48
CA ASN A 51 -11.30 -6.26 -1.80
C ASN A 51 -12.43 -5.59 -2.63
N GLY A 52 -13.01 -4.49 -2.14
CA GLY A 52 -14.06 -3.75 -2.84
C GLY A 52 -15.44 -4.45 -2.86
N LYS A 53 -15.61 -5.54 -2.11
CA LYS A 53 -16.84 -6.33 -2.04
C LYS A 53 -17.85 -5.72 -1.04
N TYR A 54 -18.14 -4.43 -1.18
CA TYR A 54 -18.95 -3.67 -0.22
C TYR A 54 -20.42 -4.17 -0.13
N GLY A 55 -20.98 -4.70 -1.21
CA GLY A 55 -22.34 -5.26 -1.20
C GLY A 55 -22.45 -6.45 -0.28
N THR A 56 -21.47 -7.36 -0.31
CA THR A 56 -21.39 -8.52 0.60
C THR A 56 -21.10 -8.07 2.03
N ALA A 57 -20.17 -7.13 2.21
CA ALA A 57 -19.80 -6.56 3.51
C ALA A 57 -21.02 -5.97 4.23
N ARG A 58 -21.88 -5.21 3.51
CA ARG A 58 -23.08 -4.56 4.05
C ARG A 58 -24.02 -5.55 4.76
N SER A 59 -24.17 -6.76 4.23
CA SER A 59 -25.05 -7.78 4.84
C SER A 59 -24.55 -8.31 6.19
N LEU A 60 -23.26 -8.06 6.50
CA LEU A 60 -22.62 -8.52 7.74
C LEU A 60 -22.56 -7.45 8.83
N VAL A 61 -22.75 -6.18 8.49
CA VAL A 61 -22.60 -5.04 9.42
C VAL A 61 -23.44 -5.22 10.69
N LYS A 62 -24.60 -5.83 10.60
CA LYS A 62 -25.49 -6.10 11.75
C LYS A 62 -24.92 -7.08 12.80
N TYR A 63 -23.86 -7.81 12.48
CA TYR A 63 -23.25 -8.81 13.38
C TYR A 63 -22.11 -8.25 14.24
N VAL A 64 -21.82 -6.95 14.14
CA VAL A 64 -20.80 -6.28 14.94
C VAL A 64 -21.42 -5.18 15.81
N GLU A 65 -20.68 -4.72 16.83
CA GLU A 65 -21.12 -3.66 17.73
C GLU A 65 -21.31 -2.30 17.00
N LYS A 66 -22.16 -1.42 17.59
CA LYS A 66 -22.62 -0.17 16.97
C LYS A 66 -21.47 0.76 16.49
N ASP A 67 -20.36 0.82 17.22
CA ASP A 67 -19.21 1.63 16.82
C ASP A 67 -18.58 1.16 15.52
N TYR A 68 -18.43 -0.15 15.36
CA TYR A 68 -17.94 -0.75 14.12
C TYR A 68 -18.98 -0.75 12.99
N GLN A 69 -20.28 -0.79 13.31
CA GLN A 69 -21.32 -0.58 12.30
C GLN A 69 -21.14 0.77 11.62
N LYS A 70 -20.99 1.85 12.41
CA LYS A 70 -20.75 3.21 11.90
C LYS A 70 -19.47 3.31 11.06
N LEU A 71 -18.37 2.68 11.52
CA LEU A 71 -17.12 2.62 10.76
C LEU A 71 -17.33 1.93 9.39
N PHE A 72 -17.95 0.77 9.39
CA PHE A 72 -18.12 0.00 8.15
C PHE A 72 -19.15 0.65 7.21
N GLU A 73 -20.20 1.29 7.72
CA GLU A 73 -21.14 2.07 6.93
C GLU A 73 -20.44 3.25 6.23
N ALA A 74 -19.56 3.98 6.94
CA ALA A 74 -18.77 5.06 6.34
C ALA A 74 -17.84 4.53 5.24
N ARG A 75 -17.15 3.42 5.47
CA ARG A 75 -16.30 2.77 4.47
C ARG A 75 -17.11 2.31 3.24
N ILE A 76 -18.25 1.66 3.46
CA ILE A 76 -19.17 1.23 2.40
C ILE A 76 -19.63 2.43 1.57
N GLY A 77 -20.04 3.52 2.22
CA GLY A 77 -20.44 4.75 1.55
C GLY A 77 -19.36 5.34 0.66
N LEU A 78 -18.12 5.40 1.16
CA LEU A 78 -16.96 5.87 0.42
C LEU A 78 -16.62 4.97 -0.78
N ILE A 79 -16.64 3.65 -0.59
CA ILE A 79 -16.32 2.67 -1.65
C ILE A 79 -17.38 2.67 -2.76
N SER A 80 -18.66 2.78 -2.38
CA SER A 80 -19.80 2.80 -3.32
C SER A 80 -20.08 4.18 -3.92
N PHE A 81 -19.35 5.23 -3.51
CA PHE A 81 -19.57 6.60 -3.94
C PHE A 81 -21.00 7.13 -3.66
N SER A 82 -21.62 6.68 -2.56
CA SER A 82 -22.94 7.14 -2.15
C SER A 82 -22.94 8.62 -1.76
N GLY A 83 -24.11 9.25 -1.76
CA GLY A 83 -24.29 10.59 -1.18
C GLY A 83 -24.13 10.58 0.34
N GLY A 84 -23.90 11.77 0.95
CA GLY A 84 -23.87 11.95 2.39
C GLY A 84 -22.65 11.32 3.10
N VAL A 85 -21.54 11.07 2.39
CA VAL A 85 -20.34 10.44 2.99
C VAL A 85 -19.75 11.25 4.16
N ASP A 86 -19.88 12.59 4.15
CA ASP A 86 -19.36 13.44 5.21
C ASP A 86 -20.13 13.17 6.52
N GLN A 87 -21.45 13.00 6.44
CA GLN A 87 -22.28 12.62 7.60
C GLN A 87 -21.94 11.20 8.10
N LEU A 88 -21.70 10.25 7.18
CA LEU A 88 -21.27 8.90 7.57
C LEU A 88 -19.94 8.92 8.30
N ILE A 89 -18.99 9.75 7.85
CA ILE A 89 -17.67 9.90 8.47
C ILE A 89 -17.79 10.57 9.85
N SER A 90 -18.61 11.63 9.99
CA SER A 90 -18.81 12.32 11.27
C SER A 90 -19.48 11.47 12.34
N ASN A 91 -20.21 10.43 11.95
CA ASN A 91 -20.81 9.48 12.88
C ASN A 91 -19.81 8.42 13.39
N VAL A 92 -18.61 8.31 12.79
CA VAL A 92 -17.59 7.34 13.24
C VAL A 92 -17.01 7.81 14.57
N PRO A 93 -16.96 6.96 15.61
CA PRO A 93 -16.37 7.33 16.90
C PRO A 93 -14.89 7.73 16.77
N ASP A 94 -14.44 8.69 17.60
CA ASP A 94 -13.06 9.22 17.57
C ASP A 94 -11.99 8.14 17.67
N LYS A 95 -12.20 7.12 18.49
CA LYS A 95 -11.29 5.97 18.62
C LYS A 95 -11.10 5.15 17.32
N LEU A 96 -12.03 5.27 16.37
CA LEU A 96 -12.02 4.56 15.08
C LEU A 96 -11.75 5.47 13.88
N ILE A 97 -11.75 6.80 14.05
CA ILE A 97 -11.57 7.74 12.94
C ILE A 97 -10.23 7.56 12.23
N ASN A 98 -9.22 7.10 12.95
CA ASN A 98 -7.90 6.78 12.42
C ASN A 98 -7.75 5.34 11.90
N ASN A 99 -8.84 4.56 11.77
CA ASN A 99 -8.76 3.22 11.18
C ASN A 99 -8.13 3.25 9.78
N ALA A 100 -7.14 2.40 9.53
CA ALA A 100 -6.36 2.40 8.29
C ALA A 100 -7.25 2.20 7.05
N GLY A 101 -8.21 1.28 7.11
CA GLY A 101 -9.16 1.04 6.02
C GLY A 101 -10.03 2.27 5.73
N LEU A 102 -10.52 2.97 6.77
CA LEU A 102 -11.28 4.21 6.60
C LEU A 102 -10.42 5.30 5.93
N GLN A 103 -9.18 5.47 6.38
CA GLN A 103 -8.28 6.47 5.81
C GLN A 103 -7.95 6.16 4.34
N HIS A 104 -7.72 4.89 4.00
CA HIS A 104 -7.53 4.47 2.61
C HIS A 104 -8.76 4.78 1.75
N ASP A 105 -9.97 4.44 2.24
CA ASP A 105 -11.21 4.65 1.47
C ASP A 105 -11.51 6.15 1.28
N ARG A 106 -11.20 7.00 2.28
CA ARG A 106 -11.27 8.46 2.19
C ARG A 106 -10.30 9.02 1.14
N LEU A 107 -9.04 8.55 1.12
CA LEU A 107 -8.05 8.94 0.11
C LEU A 107 -8.51 8.55 -1.28
N ARG A 108 -8.91 7.28 -1.46
CA ARG A 108 -9.40 6.78 -2.74
C ARG A 108 -10.60 7.60 -3.25
N TRP A 109 -11.54 7.93 -2.36
CA TRP A 109 -12.71 8.74 -2.68
C TRP A 109 -12.30 10.15 -3.13
N ARG A 110 -11.39 10.82 -2.42
CA ARG A 110 -10.87 12.15 -2.80
C ARG A 110 -10.22 12.12 -4.19
N ILE A 111 -9.37 11.14 -4.44
CA ILE A 111 -8.69 10.97 -5.73
C ILE A 111 -9.73 10.80 -6.85
N LYS A 112 -10.72 9.93 -6.66
CA LYS A 112 -11.79 9.70 -7.66
C LYS A 112 -12.68 10.93 -7.87
N LYS A 113 -12.87 11.75 -6.84
CA LYS A 113 -13.58 13.05 -6.92
C LYS A 113 -12.66 14.19 -7.39
N ARG A 114 -11.43 13.90 -7.81
CA ARG A 114 -10.42 14.88 -8.26
C ARG A 114 -10.06 15.95 -7.22
N LYS A 115 -10.28 15.66 -5.94
CA LYS A 115 -9.88 16.52 -4.80
C LYS A 115 -8.41 16.26 -4.44
N TYR A 116 -7.50 16.51 -5.40
CA TYR A 116 -6.11 16.07 -5.31
C TYR A 116 -5.34 16.74 -4.17
N ASP A 117 -5.48 18.06 -3.98
CA ASP A 117 -4.76 18.79 -2.94
C ASP A 117 -5.13 18.27 -1.54
N SER A 118 -6.43 18.04 -1.32
CA SER A 118 -6.92 17.44 -0.07
C SER A 118 -6.44 15.98 0.10
N ALA A 119 -6.29 15.22 -0.99
CA ALA A 119 -5.74 13.87 -0.94
C ALA A 119 -4.23 13.88 -0.66
N MET A 120 -3.47 14.80 -1.27
CA MET A 120 -2.02 14.95 -1.05
C MET A 120 -1.72 15.36 0.40
N SER A 121 -2.41 16.38 0.92
CA SER A 121 -2.27 16.79 2.32
C SER A 121 -2.57 15.65 3.29
N MET A 122 -3.66 14.92 3.06
CA MET A 122 -4.02 13.76 3.88
C MET A 122 -2.99 12.63 3.80
N MET A 123 -2.45 12.35 2.61
CA MET A 123 -1.43 11.30 2.45
C MET A 123 -0.12 11.70 3.13
N LEU A 124 0.29 12.97 3.07
CA LEU A 124 1.48 13.46 3.78
C LEU A 124 1.35 13.30 5.29
N GLU A 125 0.16 13.56 5.87
CA GLU A 125 -0.08 13.32 7.29
C GLU A 125 -0.05 11.83 7.66
N ILE A 126 -0.61 10.96 6.83
CA ILE A 126 -0.53 9.50 7.02
C ILE A 126 0.93 9.05 6.95
N ASN A 127 1.72 9.62 6.04
CA ASN A 127 3.12 9.26 5.83
C ASN A 127 4.05 9.60 7.01
N LYS A 128 3.63 10.46 7.93
CA LYS A 128 4.35 10.75 9.18
C LYS A 128 4.19 9.66 10.23
N LYS A 129 3.20 8.78 10.07
CA LYS A 129 2.94 7.69 11.01
C LYS A 129 3.89 6.52 10.77
N ASP A 130 4.05 5.66 11.77
CA ASP A 130 4.77 4.41 11.62
C ASP A 130 4.16 3.57 10.49
N PRO A 131 4.98 2.94 9.61
CA PRO A 131 4.47 2.13 8.50
C PRO A 131 3.58 0.96 8.93
N SER A 132 3.71 0.44 10.14
CA SER A 132 2.84 -0.62 10.69
C SER A 132 1.36 -0.19 10.78
N TYR A 133 1.11 1.11 10.81
CA TYR A 133 -0.25 1.67 10.72
C TYR A 133 -0.97 1.27 9.43
N LEU A 134 -0.23 1.00 8.36
CA LEU A 134 -0.79 0.67 7.05
C LEU A 134 -1.12 -0.82 6.99
N GLU A 135 -2.26 -1.28 7.48
CA GLU A 135 -2.68 -2.70 7.40
C GLU A 135 -2.48 -3.34 6.02
N ARG A 136 -2.59 -2.52 4.95
CA ARG A 136 -2.43 -2.91 3.55
C ARG A 136 -1.55 -1.90 2.82
N PRO A 137 -0.24 -1.90 3.08
CA PRO A 137 0.69 -0.96 2.43
C PRO A 137 0.68 -1.05 0.90
N ASP A 138 0.44 -2.23 0.33
CA ASP A 138 0.24 -2.46 -1.10
C ASP A 138 -0.92 -1.62 -1.68
N LYS A 139 -2.02 -1.50 -0.96
CA LYS A 139 -3.18 -0.69 -1.37
C LYS A 139 -2.89 0.80 -1.24
N PHE A 140 -2.25 1.20 -0.14
CA PHE A 140 -1.82 2.60 0.04
C PHE A 140 -0.80 3.01 -1.01
N TRP A 141 0.16 2.15 -1.35
CA TRP A 141 1.17 2.44 -2.35
C TRP A 141 0.57 2.79 -3.71
N LYS A 142 -0.48 2.12 -4.14
CA LYS A 142 -1.19 2.44 -5.39
C LYS A 142 -1.73 3.88 -5.43
N LEU A 143 -2.28 4.36 -4.31
CA LEU A 143 -2.75 5.74 -4.20
C LEU A 143 -1.58 6.73 -4.07
N LYS A 144 -0.59 6.36 -3.27
CA LYS A 144 0.60 7.13 -2.98
C LYS A 144 1.42 7.40 -4.25
N SER A 145 1.71 6.36 -5.03
CA SER A 145 2.46 6.47 -6.28
C SER A 145 1.75 7.34 -7.34
N PHE A 146 0.41 7.32 -7.36
CA PHE A 146 -0.37 8.25 -8.19
C PHE A 146 -0.20 9.70 -7.74
N LEU A 147 -0.32 9.97 -6.42
CA LEU A 147 -0.18 11.32 -5.87
C LEU A 147 1.24 11.86 -6.00
N ILE A 148 2.27 11.00 -5.87
CA ILE A 148 3.68 11.37 -6.11
C ILE A 148 3.87 11.90 -7.53
N ARG A 149 3.33 11.22 -8.55
CA ARG A 149 3.42 11.70 -9.94
C ARG A 149 2.74 13.05 -10.11
N ARG A 150 1.59 13.26 -9.47
CA ARG A 150 0.91 14.57 -9.48
C ARG A 150 1.74 15.68 -8.84
N LEU A 151 2.44 15.39 -7.74
CA LEU A 151 3.35 16.35 -7.11
C LEU A 151 4.54 16.67 -8.03
N ILE A 152 5.06 15.69 -8.75
CA ILE A 152 6.11 15.90 -9.75
C ILE A 152 5.61 16.81 -10.89
N ASP A 153 4.40 16.56 -11.40
CA ASP A 153 3.75 17.40 -12.43
C ASP A 153 3.55 18.86 -11.96
N GLN A 154 3.36 19.05 -10.65
CA GLN A 154 3.23 20.38 -10.01
C GLN A 154 4.58 21.00 -9.62
N HIS A 155 5.72 20.37 -9.94
CA HIS A 155 7.08 20.76 -9.54
C HIS A 155 7.33 20.74 -8.02
N GLU A 156 6.46 20.05 -7.25
CA GLU A 156 6.55 19.87 -5.81
C GLU A 156 7.48 18.69 -5.45
N TYR A 157 8.73 18.75 -5.91
CA TYR A 157 9.66 17.63 -5.86
C TYR A 157 10.02 17.14 -4.46
N MET A 158 10.21 18.08 -3.50
CA MET A 158 10.50 17.71 -2.11
C MET A 158 9.29 17.02 -1.46
N SER A 159 8.08 17.48 -1.74
CA SER A 159 6.84 16.85 -1.28
C SER A 159 6.66 15.46 -1.89
N ALA A 160 6.98 15.31 -3.18
CA ALA A 160 6.97 14.02 -3.88
C ALA A 160 7.96 13.03 -3.25
N TYR A 161 9.18 13.50 -2.97
CA TYR A 161 10.21 12.68 -2.30
C TYR A 161 9.76 12.26 -0.90
N LYS A 162 9.35 13.19 -0.05
CA LYS A 162 8.84 12.87 1.29
C LYS A 162 7.68 11.87 1.25
N MET A 163 6.78 12.02 0.27
CA MET A 163 5.68 11.08 0.09
C MET A 163 6.14 9.69 -0.35
N SER A 164 7.26 9.55 -1.07
CA SER A 164 7.77 8.25 -1.50
C SER A 164 8.37 7.41 -0.36
N LEU A 165 8.75 8.06 0.73
CA LEU A 165 9.32 7.40 1.91
C LEU A 165 8.24 6.67 2.73
N ASN A 166 8.65 5.90 3.75
CA ASN A 166 7.77 5.22 4.71
C ASN A 166 6.63 4.44 4.01
N HIS A 167 7.00 3.69 2.96
CA HIS A 167 5.99 2.97 2.15
C HIS A 167 5.43 1.73 2.84
N GLY A 168 6.14 1.12 3.79
CA GLY A 168 5.69 -0.07 4.54
C GLY A 168 5.56 -1.35 3.71
N LEU A 169 6.00 -1.34 2.46
CA LEU A 169 5.92 -2.50 1.56
C LEU A 169 6.84 -3.63 2.03
N VAL A 170 6.40 -4.86 1.79
CA VAL A 170 7.10 -6.06 2.30
C VAL A 170 7.62 -6.97 1.20
N THR A 171 7.06 -6.92 -0.02
CA THR A 171 7.56 -7.74 -1.12
C THR A 171 8.72 -7.06 -1.83
N ASN A 172 9.75 -7.82 -2.19
CA ASN A 172 10.96 -7.29 -2.84
C ASN A 172 10.66 -6.50 -4.13
N ALA A 173 9.65 -6.93 -4.89
CA ALA A 173 9.26 -6.25 -6.12
C ALA A 173 8.63 -4.87 -5.85
N GLU A 174 7.75 -4.76 -4.86
CA GLU A 174 7.10 -3.51 -4.49
C GLU A 174 8.09 -2.55 -3.81
N ILE A 175 8.98 -3.05 -2.95
CA ILE A 175 10.07 -2.28 -2.36
C ILE A 175 10.94 -1.70 -3.48
N ALA A 176 11.37 -2.52 -4.44
CA ALA A 176 12.20 -2.06 -5.54
C ALA A 176 11.52 -0.97 -6.39
N GLU A 177 10.19 -1.01 -6.56
CA GLU A 177 9.44 0.02 -7.26
C GLU A 177 9.40 1.34 -6.46
N ALA A 178 9.14 1.25 -5.15
CA ALA A 178 9.07 2.43 -4.28
C ALA A 178 10.44 3.13 -4.15
N GLU A 179 11.48 2.36 -3.91
CA GLU A 179 12.85 2.85 -3.81
C GLU A 179 13.36 3.42 -5.14
N TRP A 180 12.94 2.81 -6.26
CA TRP A 180 13.22 3.37 -7.58
C TRP A 180 12.65 4.78 -7.72
N LEU A 181 11.40 4.98 -7.35
CA LEU A 181 10.74 6.28 -7.48
C LEU A 181 11.42 7.33 -6.58
N ALA A 182 11.75 6.97 -5.34
CA ALA A 182 12.45 7.85 -4.41
C ALA A 182 13.86 8.23 -4.93
N GLY A 183 14.64 7.25 -5.37
CA GLY A 183 15.97 7.48 -5.92
C GLY A 183 15.95 8.32 -7.20
N TRP A 184 15.00 8.07 -8.08
CA TRP A 184 14.84 8.84 -9.31
C TRP A 184 14.47 10.31 -9.05
N ILE A 185 13.55 10.56 -8.10
CA ILE A 185 13.21 11.93 -7.67
C ILE A 185 14.46 12.63 -7.10
N SER A 186 15.23 11.94 -6.26
CA SER A 186 16.42 12.49 -5.63
C SER A 186 17.46 12.93 -6.65
N ILE A 187 17.81 12.06 -7.59
CA ILE A 187 18.88 12.39 -8.56
C ILE A 187 18.42 13.37 -9.63
N THR A 188 17.17 13.22 -10.10
CA THR A 188 16.68 13.99 -11.26
C THR A 188 16.24 15.39 -10.87
N PHE A 189 15.49 15.53 -9.79
CA PHE A 189 14.83 16.79 -9.44
C PHE A 189 15.50 17.50 -8.24
N LEU A 190 15.87 16.73 -7.20
CA LEU A 190 16.47 17.30 -6.00
C LEU A 190 17.98 17.51 -6.11
N LYS A 191 18.63 16.93 -7.14
CA LYS A 191 20.07 16.95 -7.33
C LYS A 191 20.83 16.42 -6.11
N ASP A 192 20.24 15.42 -5.43
CA ASP A 192 20.82 14.74 -4.27
C ASP A 192 21.26 13.31 -4.64
N PRO A 193 22.51 13.14 -5.13
CA PRO A 193 23.03 11.84 -5.51
C PRO A 193 23.30 10.94 -4.30
N ALA A 194 23.49 11.48 -3.11
CA ALA A 194 23.69 10.68 -1.91
C ALA A 194 22.40 9.96 -1.50
N ALA A 195 21.27 10.68 -1.45
CA ALA A 195 19.96 10.09 -1.23
C ALA A 195 19.61 9.11 -2.36
N ALA A 196 19.86 9.44 -3.61
CA ALA A 196 19.62 8.58 -4.76
C ALA A 196 20.37 7.24 -4.63
N LYS A 197 21.67 7.30 -4.34
CA LYS A 197 22.51 6.11 -4.11
C LYS A 197 21.93 5.23 -3.00
N TYR A 198 21.51 5.81 -1.88
CA TYR A 198 20.89 5.07 -0.78
C TYR A 198 19.68 4.24 -1.27
N HIS A 199 18.77 4.86 -2.00
CA HIS A 199 17.58 4.19 -2.51
C HIS A 199 17.91 3.11 -3.55
N PHE A 200 18.82 3.38 -4.48
CA PHE A 200 19.23 2.39 -5.48
C PHE A 200 19.99 1.22 -4.85
N GLN A 201 20.77 1.47 -3.78
CA GLN A 201 21.42 0.41 -3.02
C GLN A 201 20.38 -0.52 -2.39
N ARG A 202 19.30 0.01 -1.82
CA ARG A 202 18.21 -0.81 -1.27
C ARG A 202 17.57 -1.70 -2.34
N ILE A 203 17.42 -1.21 -3.58
CA ILE A 203 16.94 -2.06 -4.69
C ILE A 203 17.92 -3.20 -4.95
N TRP A 204 19.21 -2.89 -5.00
CA TRP A 204 20.25 -3.89 -5.19
C TRP A 204 20.20 -4.97 -4.11
N ASP A 205 20.04 -4.59 -2.86
CA ASP A 205 20.06 -5.50 -1.72
C ASP A 205 18.85 -6.44 -1.69
N VAL A 206 17.65 -5.94 -1.97
CA VAL A 206 16.41 -6.75 -1.88
C VAL A 206 16.10 -7.54 -3.16
N SER A 207 16.62 -7.14 -4.31
CA SER A 207 16.25 -7.76 -5.58
C SER A 207 17.11 -8.98 -5.91
N SER A 208 16.47 -10.03 -6.44
CA SER A 208 17.16 -11.17 -7.06
C SER A 208 17.06 -11.16 -8.60
N ARG A 209 16.17 -10.35 -9.17
CA ARG A 209 15.89 -10.31 -10.61
C ARG A 209 16.99 -9.56 -11.37
N PRO A 210 17.55 -10.14 -12.47
CA PRO A 210 18.60 -9.51 -13.28
C PRO A 210 18.26 -8.10 -13.74
N ILE A 211 17.03 -7.85 -14.21
CA ILE A 211 16.57 -6.53 -14.66
C ILE A 211 16.65 -5.50 -13.54
N SER A 212 16.22 -5.85 -12.34
CA SER A 212 16.26 -4.94 -11.16
C SER A 212 17.70 -4.72 -10.69
N LYS A 213 18.54 -5.75 -10.70
CA LYS A 213 19.96 -5.65 -10.36
C LYS A 213 20.71 -4.75 -11.34
N ALA A 214 20.53 -4.95 -12.64
CA ALA A 214 21.14 -4.10 -13.67
C ALA A 214 20.74 -2.64 -13.52
N ARG A 215 19.44 -2.37 -13.35
CA ARG A 215 18.93 -1.01 -13.12
C ARG A 215 19.52 -0.38 -11.88
N ALA A 216 19.52 -1.10 -10.75
CA ALA A 216 20.05 -0.59 -9.49
C ALA A 216 21.55 -0.26 -9.60
N SER A 217 22.36 -1.19 -10.12
CA SER A 217 23.80 -0.98 -10.28
C SER A 217 24.14 0.17 -11.22
N TYR A 218 23.43 0.33 -12.34
CA TYR A 218 23.58 1.45 -13.24
C TYR A 218 23.33 2.78 -12.53
N TRP A 219 22.22 2.91 -11.80
CA TRP A 219 21.86 4.15 -11.15
C TRP A 219 22.69 4.44 -9.88
N ILE A 220 23.24 3.41 -9.22
CA ILE A 220 24.26 3.59 -8.18
C ILE A 220 25.53 4.19 -8.82
N ALA A 221 25.99 3.64 -9.96
CA ALA A 221 27.12 4.18 -10.71
C ALA A 221 26.88 5.63 -11.07
N LYS A 222 25.72 5.94 -11.65
CA LYS A 222 25.30 7.29 -12.04
C LYS A 222 25.30 8.28 -10.87
N SER A 223 24.93 7.83 -9.69
CA SER A 223 24.95 8.64 -8.46
C SER A 223 26.36 8.94 -7.97
N LEU A 224 27.37 8.16 -8.39
CA LEU A 224 28.77 8.31 -7.98
C LEU A 224 29.65 9.05 -8.99
N GLU A 225 29.20 9.28 -10.21
CA GLU A 225 30.03 9.79 -11.32
C GLU A 225 30.84 11.05 -10.97
N ASN A 226 30.25 11.96 -10.22
CA ASN A 226 30.90 13.24 -9.88
C ASN A 226 31.64 13.23 -8.52
N PHE A 227 31.57 12.12 -7.77
CA PHE A 227 32.10 12.06 -6.40
C PHE A 227 33.16 10.97 -6.23
N ASP A 228 33.01 9.84 -6.91
CA ASP A 228 33.89 8.67 -6.77
C ASP A 228 33.90 7.90 -8.08
N LYS A 229 34.75 8.31 -9.00
CA LYS A 229 34.81 7.73 -10.36
C LYS A 229 35.21 6.26 -10.36
N GLU A 230 36.07 5.83 -9.44
CA GLU A 230 36.52 4.45 -9.34
C GLU A 230 35.36 3.53 -8.92
N LYS A 231 34.64 3.90 -7.87
CA LYS A 231 33.45 3.17 -7.47
C LYS A 231 32.34 3.24 -8.52
N SER A 232 32.18 4.37 -9.19
CA SER A 232 31.21 4.50 -10.28
C SER A 232 31.52 3.47 -11.37
N GLN A 233 32.76 3.39 -11.83
CA GLN A 233 33.19 2.40 -12.85
C GLN A 233 32.96 0.96 -12.37
N THR A 234 33.24 0.67 -11.10
CA THR A 234 32.98 -0.66 -10.52
C THR A 234 31.50 -1.03 -10.61
N TRP A 235 30.59 -0.07 -10.33
CA TRP A 235 29.16 -0.30 -10.39
C TRP A 235 28.63 -0.40 -11.84
N TYR A 236 29.20 0.35 -12.79
CA TYR A 236 28.89 0.19 -14.22
C TYR A 236 29.30 -1.20 -14.70
N THR A 237 30.47 -1.69 -14.32
CA THR A 237 30.92 -3.06 -14.65
C THR A 237 29.97 -4.12 -14.08
N LYS A 238 29.49 -3.94 -12.83
CA LYS A 238 28.46 -4.82 -12.26
C LYS A 238 27.15 -4.80 -13.07
N SER A 239 26.75 -3.63 -13.58
CA SER A 239 25.56 -3.52 -14.41
C SER A 239 25.75 -4.21 -15.75
N ALA A 240 26.89 -4.01 -16.41
CA ALA A 240 27.25 -4.60 -17.71
C ALA A 240 27.23 -6.14 -17.70
N ASN A 241 27.51 -6.78 -16.55
CA ASN A 241 27.40 -8.23 -16.41
C ASN A 241 25.98 -8.76 -16.67
N TYR A 242 24.95 -7.91 -16.63
CA TYR A 242 23.58 -8.25 -16.99
C TYR A 242 23.27 -7.90 -18.44
N HIS A 243 24.11 -8.33 -19.38
CA HIS A 243 24.14 -7.99 -20.80
C HIS A 243 22.82 -8.20 -21.58
N LEU A 244 21.91 -9.02 -21.07
CA LEU A 244 20.58 -9.22 -21.65
C LEU A 244 19.54 -8.19 -21.20
N THR A 245 19.94 -7.22 -20.38
CA THR A 245 19.04 -6.17 -19.87
C THR A 245 19.38 -4.82 -20.49
N PHE A 246 18.37 -3.92 -20.58
CA PHE A 246 18.58 -2.56 -21.08
C PHE A 246 19.72 -1.82 -20.34
N TYR A 247 19.70 -1.82 -19.01
CA TYR A 247 20.72 -1.12 -18.22
C TYR A 247 22.08 -1.82 -18.24
N GLY A 248 22.10 -3.14 -18.45
CA GLY A 248 23.36 -3.86 -18.65
C GLY A 248 24.05 -3.46 -19.96
N GLN A 249 23.27 -3.36 -21.06
CA GLN A 249 23.77 -2.89 -22.34
C GLN A 249 24.19 -1.41 -22.27
N LEU A 250 23.39 -0.56 -21.64
CA LEU A 250 23.69 0.87 -21.46
C LEU A 250 24.97 1.11 -20.63
N ALA A 251 25.27 0.23 -19.68
CA ALA A 251 26.49 0.34 -18.85
C ALA A 251 27.76 -0.16 -19.56
N ALA A 252 27.62 -0.91 -20.66
CA ALA A 252 28.74 -1.43 -21.44
C ALA A 252 29.21 -0.47 -22.55
N THR A 253 28.45 0.60 -22.82
CA THR A 253 28.80 1.69 -23.75
C THR A 253 29.59 2.79 -23.10
#